data_9d9dad58d7e60d4fa5734e981ec3064c
#
_entry.id   9d9dad58d7e60d4fa5734e981ec3064c
#
_cell.length_a   1.000
_cell.length_b   1.000
_cell.length_c   1.000
_cell.angle_alpha   90.00
_cell.angle_beta   90.00
_cell.angle_gamma   90.00
#
_symmetry.space_group_name_H-M   'P 1'
#
loop_
_entity.id
_entity.type
_entity.pdbx_description
1 polymer ?
#
loop_
_entity_poly.entity_id
_entity_poly.type
_entity_poly.pdbx_seq_one_letter_code
_entity_poly.pdbx_strand_id
1 'polypeptide(L)'
;MKVKTKFLKVISDIHTPVGVYLKLRDLYSKIFLLESSDYKGSENSLSFICFESKAQISIDNNTVNTIINAKEVKKEIEPDKDVSHYLNDFINQFKVEQNDFDYPSNGLFGYISYDSVKYFDSISISNPKEINIPDILYDAFKYVIVFNHYNNELIIFEHLYGDDNKSEIDKIKNIVLGKPVNPFSFKKSKEEQTNISDKEFKKLVDRGINHCKLGDVFQIVLSKRFYQDFQGDEFQVYRALRSINPSPYLFYFDYGSFKIFGSSPEAQIVIKNNKATIYPIAGTFKRTGDDEFDKKEAEKLSNDIKENSEHVMLVDLARNDLSKVSKNVEVERFKDIQFYSHVIHLVSKVSGNIKSDKKIDLISGTFPAGTLSGAPKHKAMQLIEEHENISREFYGGAIGFMGFNGDFNHAIIIRSFLSKNRRLFYQAGAGIVFKSNPDSENQEVYNKIEALRKAIKIAEKLSLIHISEPTRPIHI
;
A
#
# COMPACT_ATOMS: atom_id res chain seq x y z
N MET A 1 24.66 -14.09 -0.75
CA MET A 1 24.93 -13.75 -2.16
C MET A 1 25.39 -12.31 -2.25
N LYS A 2 26.50 -12.00 -2.95
CA LYS A 2 26.96 -10.61 -3.12
C LYS A 2 26.08 -9.90 -4.16
N VAL A 3 25.72 -8.64 -3.91
CA VAL A 3 24.97 -7.78 -4.84
C VAL A 3 25.83 -6.56 -5.13
N LYS A 4 26.27 -6.42 -6.39
CA LYS A 4 27.00 -5.26 -6.86
C LYS A 4 26.01 -4.33 -7.56
N THR A 5 26.08 -3.03 -7.29
CA THR A 5 25.20 -2.05 -7.88
C THR A 5 25.95 -1.14 -8.83
N LYS A 6 25.46 -1.05 -10.08
CA LYS A 6 25.84 -0.01 -11.04
C LYS A 6 24.69 0.97 -11.16
N PHE A 7 24.98 2.22 -11.50
CA PHE A 7 23.94 3.21 -11.76
C PHE A 7 24.32 4.15 -12.89
N LEU A 8 23.28 4.76 -13.47
CA LEU A 8 23.39 5.77 -14.51
C LEU A 8 22.37 6.86 -14.26
N LYS A 9 22.81 8.13 -14.27
CA LYS A 9 21.94 9.30 -14.10
C LYS A 9 21.52 9.87 -15.45
N VAL A 10 20.25 10.28 -15.55
CA VAL A 10 19.65 10.93 -16.72
C VAL A 10 18.80 12.10 -16.22
N ILE A 11 18.67 13.15 -16.99
CA ILE A 11 17.72 14.23 -16.71
C ILE A 11 16.30 13.72 -16.99
N SER A 12 15.36 13.98 -16.07
CA SER A 12 13.99 13.44 -16.15
C SER A 12 12.93 14.45 -16.59
N ASP A 13 13.35 15.63 -17.07
CA ASP A 13 12.47 16.75 -17.42
C ASP A 13 11.36 16.41 -18.45
N ILE A 14 11.64 15.49 -19.38
CA ILE A 14 10.70 15.01 -20.40
C ILE A 14 10.17 13.58 -20.15
N HIS A 15 10.55 12.97 -19.03
CA HIS A 15 10.17 11.60 -18.69
C HIS A 15 9.33 11.55 -17.42
N THR A 16 8.18 10.86 -17.48
CA THR A 16 7.33 10.64 -16.31
C THR A 16 7.40 9.18 -15.86
N PRO A 17 7.21 8.88 -14.55
CA PRO A 17 7.15 7.50 -14.07
C PRO A 17 6.14 6.64 -14.85
N VAL A 18 4.93 7.17 -15.09
CA VAL A 18 3.90 6.50 -15.90
C VAL A 18 4.37 6.25 -17.34
N GLY A 19 5.00 7.23 -17.98
CA GLY A 19 5.51 7.08 -19.35
C GLY A 19 6.62 6.03 -19.46
N VAL A 20 7.54 5.98 -18.50
CA VAL A 20 8.59 4.95 -18.45
C VAL A 20 8.03 3.58 -18.11
N TYR A 21 7.08 3.50 -17.17
CA TYR A 21 6.37 2.26 -16.86
C TYR A 21 5.73 1.64 -18.11
N LEU A 22 5.01 2.43 -18.91
CA LEU A 22 4.37 1.98 -20.15
C LEU A 22 5.37 1.42 -21.18
N LYS A 23 6.60 1.94 -21.24
CA LYS A 23 7.66 1.42 -22.14
C LYS A 23 8.22 0.07 -21.69
N LEU A 24 8.14 -0.23 -20.40
CA LEU A 24 8.76 -1.41 -19.79
C LEU A 24 7.78 -2.56 -19.56
N ARG A 25 6.50 -2.28 -19.28
CA ARG A 25 5.54 -3.27 -18.79
C ARG A 25 5.28 -4.45 -19.74
N ASP A 26 5.37 -4.21 -21.05
CA ASP A 26 5.14 -5.27 -22.05
C ASP A 26 6.42 -6.11 -22.31
N LEU A 27 7.56 -5.68 -21.75
CA LEU A 27 8.85 -6.36 -21.86
C LEU A 27 9.17 -7.24 -20.65
N TYR A 28 8.53 -6.99 -19.50
CA TYR A 28 8.82 -7.66 -18.25
C TYR A 28 7.53 -8.18 -17.60
N SER A 29 7.52 -9.46 -17.20
CA SER A 29 6.35 -10.13 -16.63
C SER A 29 5.95 -9.65 -15.23
N LYS A 30 6.91 -9.06 -14.49
CA LYS A 30 6.68 -8.40 -13.21
C LYS A 30 7.29 -7.01 -13.25
N ILE A 31 6.47 -6.02 -12.94
CA ILE A 31 6.92 -4.63 -12.89
C ILE A 31 6.11 -3.85 -11.85
N PHE A 32 6.79 -3.15 -10.96
CA PHE A 32 6.18 -2.38 -9.90
C PHE A 32 6.45 -0.90 -10.11
N LEU A 33 5.42 -0.09 -9.86
CA LEU A 33 5.50 1.37 -9.84
C LEU A 33 5.05 1.84 -8.46
N LEU A 34 5.90 2.63 -7.80
CA LEU A 34 5.59 3.33 -6.56
C LEU A 34 5.81 4.82 -6.80
N GLU A 35 4.84 5.64 -6.41
CA GLU A 35 4.94 7.09 -6.54
C GLU A 35 4.50 7.76 -5.23
N SER A 36 5.01 8.95 -4.97
CA SER A 36 4.48 9.83 -3.93
C SER A 36 3.94 11.10 -4.59
N SER A 37 2.79 11.58 -4.14
CA SER A 37 2.26 12.89 -4.56
C SER A 37 2.58 14.00 -3.55
N ASP A 38 3.27 13.70 -2.46
CA ASP A 38 3.69 14.68 -1.47
C ASP A 38 5.03 15.32 -1.86
N TYR A 39 4.95 16.30 -2.76
CA TYR A 39 6.12 17.04 -3.26
C TYR A 39 6.58 18.19 -2.35
N LYS A 40 6.05 18.31 -1.13
CA LYS A 40 6.39 19.43 -0.22
C LYS A 40 7.75 19.31 0.47
N GLY A 41 8.46 18.19 0.27
CA GLY A 41 9.80 18.00 0.83
C GLY A 41 10.68 17.13 -0.06
N SER A 42 12.01 17.34 -0.02
CA SER A 42 12.97 16.56 -0.78
C SER A 42 12.94 15.06 -0.44
N GLU A 43 12.55 14.70 0.79
CA GLU A 43 12.55 13.31 1.28
C GLU A 43 11.42 12.44 0.70
N ASN A 44 10.30 13.05 0.27
CA ASN A 44 9.09 12.32 -0.17
C ASN A 44 8.80 12.48 -1.68
N SER A 45 9.70 13.13 -2.43
CA SER A 45 9.51 13.41 -3.86
C SER A 45 10.12 12.35 -4.78
N LEU A 46 10.01 11.07 -4.39
CA LEU A 46 10.59 9.95 -5.12
C LEU A 46 9.52 9.07 -5.76
N SER A 47 9.82 8.56 -6.98
CA SER A 47 9.06 7.46 -7.56
C SER A 47 10.01 6.34 -7.99
N PHE A 48 9.53 5.11 -7.92
CA PHE A 48 10.31 3.90 -8.19
C PHE A 48 9.64 3.06 -9.26
N ILE A 49 10.43 2.51 -10.19
CA ILE A 49 10.00 1.45 -11.10
C ILE A 49 10.95 0.27 -10.92
N CYS A 50 10.42 -0.88 -10.51
CA CYS A 50 11.20 -2.09 -10.23
C CYS A 50 10.80 -3.20 -11.20
N PHE A 51 11.77 -3.86 -11.85
CA PHE A 51 11.47 -4.90 -12.82
C PHE A 51 12.63 -5.90 -12.97
N GLU A 52 12.35 -7.04 -13.60
CA GLU A 52 13.24 -8.21 -13.71
C GLU A 52 13.58 -8.82 -12.34
N SER A 53 12.61 -9.54 -11.74
CA SER A 53 12.79 -10.24 -10.46
C SER A 53 13.93 -11.24 -10.51
N LYS A 54 14.87 -11.18 -9.58
CA LYS A 54 16.02 -12.08 -9.41
C LYS A 54 15.87 -12.98 -8.19
N ALA A 55 15.13 -12.52 -7.19
CA ALA A 55 14.84 -13.34 -6.03
C ALA A 55 13.43 -13.02 -5.53
N GLN A 56 12.75 -14.03 -5.00
CA GLN A 56 11.40 -13.92 -4.47
C GLN A 56 11.26 -14.74 -3.20
N ILE A 57 10.53 -14.23 -2.24
CA ILE A 57 9.99 -14.99 -1.12
C ILE A 57 8.47 -14.87 -1.12
N SER A 58 7.78 -16.00 -1.02
CA SER A 58 6.34 -16.05 -0.82
C SER A 58 5.99 -16.98 0.32
N ILE A 59 4.95 -16.60 1.06
CA ILE A 59 4.42 -17.40 2.17
C ILE A 59 2.92 -17.54 1.93
N ASP A 60 2.47 -18.79 1.91
CA ASP A 60 1.06 -19.13 1.78
C ASP A 60 0.81 -20.53 2.36
N ASN A 61 -0.33 -20.72 3.03
CA ASN A 61 -0.74 -22.01 3.59
C ASN A 61 0.38 -22.72 4.39
N ASN A 62 1.01 -22.00 5.32
CA ASN A 62 2.14 -22.48 6.14
C ASN A 62 3.37 -22.96 5.36
N THR A 63 3.48 -22.58 4.10
CA THR A 63 4.64 -22.91 3.25
C THR A 63 5.41 -21.65 2.89
N VAL A 64 6.71 -21.65 3.14
CA VAL A 64 7.66 -20.64 2.65
C VAL A 64 8.24 -21.14 1.34
N ASN A 65 8.07 -20.38 0.28
CA ASN A 65 8.67 -20.63 -1.01
C ASN A 65 9.65 -19.52 -1.35
N THR A 66 10.90 -19.88 -1.64
CA THR A 66 11.96 -18.94 -2.05
C THR A 66 12.47 -19.30 -3.43
N ILE A 67 12.62 -18.29 -4.27
CA ILE A 67 13.22 -18.42 -5.61
C ILE A 67 14.43 -17.47 -5.67
N ILE A 68 15.60 -17.98 -5.98
CA ILE A 68 16.82 -17.19 -6.18
C ILE A 68 17.51 -17.67 -7.45
N ASN A 69 17.72 -16.78 -8.42
CA ASN A 69 18.31 -17.11 -9.72
C ASN A 69 17.62 -18.31 -10.38
N ALA A 70 16.30 -18.33 -10.41
CA ALA A 70 15.43 -19.39 -10.93
C ALA A 70 15.49 -20.73 -10.17
N LYS A 71 16.23 -20.83 -9.05
CA LYS A 71 16.23 -22.01 -8.18
C LYS A 71 15.16 -21.84 -7.11
N GLU A 72 14.17 -22.73 -7.11
CA GLU A 72 13.06 -22.75 -6.16
C GLU A 72 13.38 -23.68 -4.98
N VAL A 73 13.02 -23.23 -3.77
CA VAL A 73 13.11 -24.03 -2.52
C VAL A 73 11.83 -23.79 -1.73
N LYS A 74 11.15 -24.90 -1.39
CA LYS A 74 9.93 -24.89 -0.55
C LYS A 74 10.21 -25.52 0.81
N LYS A 75 9.70 -24.91 1.87
CA LYS A 75 9.79 -25.39 3.25
C LYS A 75 8.48 -25.15 3.96
N GLU A 76 8.04 -26.07 4.81
CA GLU A 76 6.96 -25.82 5.76
C GLU A 76 7.46 -24.92 6.89
N ILE A 77 6.57 -24.08 7.43
CA ILE A 77 6.86 -23.27 8.60
C ILE A 77 6.95 -24.20 9.82
N GLU A 78 8.09 -24.20 10.49
CA GLU A 78 8.32 -24.96 11.70
C GLU A 78 7.48 -24.35 12.86
N PRO A 79 6.86 -25.18 13.72
CA PRO A 79 5.94 -24.69 14.76
C PRO A 79 6.55 -23.72 15.77
N ASP A 80 7.88 -23.74 15.93
CA ASP A 80 8.64 -22.92 16.87
C ASP A 80 9.27 -21.68 16.23
N LYS A 81 9.05 -21.46 14.91
CA LYS A 81 9.60 -20.33 14.16
C LYS A 81 8.52 -19.39 13.66
N ASP A 82 8.65 -18.13 14.02
CA ASP A 82 7.87 -17.04 13.47
C ASP A 82 8.26 -16.77 11.99
N VAL A 83 7.32 -16.33 11.19
CA VAL A 83 7.52 -15.90 9.80
C VAL A 83 8.58 -14.81 9.68
N SER A 84 8.73 -13.94 10.69
CA SER A 84 9.82 -12.96 10.77
C SER A 84 11.21 -13.59 10.65
N HIS A 85 11.42 -14.82 11.17
CA HIS A 85 12.68 -15.56 11.02
C HIS A 85 12.98 -15.85 9.55
N TYR A 86 12.01 -16.37 8.79
CA TYR A 86 12.20 -16.69 7.38
C TYR A 86 12.45 -15.46 6.51
N LEU A 87 11.78 -14.34 6.81
CA LEU A 87 12.00 -13.06 6.13
C LEU A 87 13.41 -12.52 6.43
N ASN A 88 13.84 -12.56 7.71
CA ASN A 88 15.19 -12.17 8.11
C ASN A 88 16.26 -13.06 7.44
N ASP A 89 16.06 -14.37 7.46
CA ASP A 89 16.98 -15.31 6.82
C ASP A 89 17.10 -15.07 5.30
N PHE A 90 15.98 -14.74 4.66
CA PHE A 90 15.98 -14.41 3.24
C PHE A 90 16.75 -13.12 2.95
N ILE A 91 16.48 -12.04 3.69
CA ILE A 91 17.17 -10.75 3.54
C ILE A 91 18.66 -10.88 3.81
N ASN A 92 19.05 -11.62 4.84
CA ASN A 92 20.45 -11.80 5.25
C ASN A 92 21.29 -12.59 4.22
N GLN A 93 20.65 -13.26 3.24
CA GLN A 93 21.37 -13.89 2.13
C GLN A 93 22.01 -12.86 1.18
N PHE A 94 21.55 -11.61 1.18
CA PHE A 94 22.02 -10.56 0.28
C PHE A 94 23.02 -9.65 0.98
N LYS A 95 24.27 -9.67 0.51
CA LYS A 95 25.33 -8.76 0.95
C LYS A 95 25.49 -7.65 -0.08
N VAL A 96 24.95 -6.49 0.20
CA VAL A 96 24.91 -5.33 -0.71
C VAL A 96 26.08 -4.41 -0.42
N GLU A 97 26.74 -3.92 -1.47
CA GLU A 97 27.72 -2.84 -1.36
C GLU A 97 26.97 -1.53 -1.00
N GLN A 98 27.48 -0.83 0.02
CA GLN A 98 26.91 0.47 0.42
C GLN A 98 27.05 1.48 -0.74
N ASN A 99 26.05 2.31 -0.89
CA ASN A 99 26.05 3.45 -1.80
C ASN A 99 25.68 4.74 -1.03
N ASP A 100 26.03 5.89 -1.58
CA ASP A 100 25.88 7.20 -0.96
C ASP A 100 24.49 7.84 -1.20
N PHE A 101 23.47 7.05 -1.58
CA PHE A 101 22.13 7.58 -1.79
C PHE A 101 21.31 7.56 -0.49
N ASP A 102 20.69 8.69 -0.15
CA ASP A 102 19.81 8.86 1.04
C ASP A 102 18.45 8.16 0.93
N TYR A 103 18.24 7.37 -0.13
CA TYR A 103 17.01 6.63 -0.40
C TYR A 103 17.30 5.19 -0.81
N PRO A 104 16.34 4.29 -0.64
CA PRO A 104 16.53 2.89 -0.97
C PRO A 104 16.70 2.73 -2.48
N SER A 105 17.85 2.20 -2.88
CA SER A 105 18.14 1.84 -4.28
C SER A 105 17.93 0.36 -4.53
N ASN A 106 17.85 -0.46 -3.48
CA ASN A 106 17.73 -1.91 -3.53
C ASN A 106 16.94 -2.43 -2.33
N GLY A 107 16.44 -3.66 -2.43
CA GLY A 107 15.65 -4.30 -1.37
C GLY A 107 14.59 -5.24 -1.93
N LEU A 108 13.68 -5.60 -1.06
CA LEU A 108 12.50 -6.39 -1.35
C LEU A 108 11.29 -5.46 -1.53
N PHE A 109 10.57 -5.62 -2.62
CA PHE A 109 9.32 -4.89 -2.90
C PHE A 109 8.17 -5.89 -2.92
N GLY A 110 7.07 -5.58 -2.24
CA GLY A 110 5.99 -6.53 -2.13
C GLY A 110 4.90 -6.12 -1.16
N TYR A 111 4.16 -7.12 -0.68
CA TYR A 111 3.04 -6.92 0.23
C TYR A 111 2.93 -8.01 1.29
N ILE A 112 2.20 -7.68 2.35
CA ILE A 112 1.71 -8.56 3.39
C ILE A 112 0.18 -8.44 3.37
N SER A 113 -0.55 -9.53 3.13
CA SER A 113 -2.02 -9.55 3.19
C SER A 113 -2.50 -9.40 4.64
N TYR A 114 -3.74 -8.96 4.85
CA TYR A 114 -4.35 -8.93 6.18
C TYR A 114 -4.34 -10.31 6.84
N ASP A 115 -4.63 -11.35 6.07
CA ASP A 115 -4.73 -12.73 6.56
C ASP A 115 -3.39 -13.29 7.07
N SER A 116 -2.28 -12.61 6.78
CA SER A 116 -0.96 -12.94 7.33
C SER A 116 -0.88 -12.78 8.86
N VAL A 117 -1.87 -12.11 9.47
CA VAL A 117 -1.92 -11.96 10.94
C VAL A 117 -1.84 -13.29 11.66
N LYS A 118 -2.37 -14.38 11.06
CA LYS A 118 -2.27 -15.75 11.59
C LYS A 118 -0.84 -16.25 11.82
N TYR A 119 0.15 -15.61 11.19
CA TYR A 119 1.57 -15.92 11.37
C TYR A 119 2.24 -15.07 12.44
N PHE A 120 1.59 -13.98 12.87
CA PHE A 120 2.13 -12.99 13.79
C PHE A 120 1.42 -12.96 15.14
N ASP A 121 0.20 -13.48 15.19
CA ASP A 121 -0.66 -13.49 16.39
C ASP A 121 -1.45 -14.80 16.45
N SER A 122 -1.99 -15.13 17.62
CA SER A 122 -2.83 -16.31 17.85
C SER A 122 -4.25 -16.15 17.29
N ILE A 123 -4.38 -15.58 16.09
CA ILE A 123 -5.63 -15.41 15.36
C ILE A 123 -5.79 -16.51 14.31
N SER A 124 -6.90 -17.24 14.38
CA SER A 124 -7.26 -18.18 13.32
C SER A 124 -7.99 -17.45 12.20
N ILE A 125 -7.55 -17.61 10.97
CA ILE A 125 -8.22 -17.14 9.76
C ILE A 125 -8.80 -18.34 9.05
N SER A 126 -10.13 -18.47 9.07
CA SER A 126 -10.89 -19.62 8.57
C SER A 126 -11.89 -19.25 7.48
N ASN A 127 -12.18 -17.96 7.33
CA ASN A 127 -13.09 -17.47 6.30
C ASN A 127 -12.57 -17.79 4.88
N PRO A 128 -13.46 -18.08 3.90
CA PRO A 128 -13.05 -18.46 2.57
C PRO A 128 -12.33 -17.33 1.85
N LYS A 129 -11.20 -17.66 1.22
CA LYS A 129 -10.49 -16.77 0.28
C LYS A 129 -11.22 -16.78 -1.06
N GLU A 130 -11.53 -15.62 -1.61
CA GLU A 130 -12.18 -15.49 -2.91
C GLU A 130 -11.19 -15.24 -4.04
N ILE A 131 -10.07 -14.58 -3.74
CA ILE A 131 -9.11 -14.12 -4.75
C ILE A 131 -7.94 -15.10 -4.85
N ASN A 132 -7.56 -15.72 -3.75
CA ASN A 132 -6.46 -16.70 -3.67
C ASN A 132 -5.13 -16.12 -4.16
N ILE A 133 -4.61 -15.15 -3.43
CA ILE A 133 -3.24 -14.62 -3.56
C ILE A 133 -2.38 -15.12 -2.41
N PRO A 134 -1.04 -15.17 -2.55
CA PRO A 134 -0.15 -15.47 -1.43
C PRO A 134 -0.37 -14.53 -0.24
N ASP A 135 -0.21 -15.04 0.98
CA ASP A 135 -0.37 -14.23 2.18
C ASP A 135 0.74 -13.17 2.27
N ILE A 136 1.98 -13.53 1.92
CA ILE A 136 3.13 -12.62 1.86
C ILE A 136 3.87 -12.86 0.53
N LEU A 137 4.24 -11.78 -0.14
CA LEU A 137 4.99 -11.89 -1.40
C LEU A 137 5.91 -10.69 -1.60
N TYR A 138 7.21 -10.96 -1.69
CA TYR A 138 8.25 -9.96 -1.96
C TYR A 138 9.20 -10.43 -3.05
N ASP A 139 9.59 -9.47 -3.91
CA ASP A 139 10.56 -9.67 -4.97
C ASP A 139 11.76 -8.72 -4.80
N ALA A 140 12.97 -9.21 -5.10
CA ALA A 140 14.16 -8.40 -5.31
C ALA A 140 14.42 -8.29 -6.81
N PHE A 141 14.69 -7.08 -7.29
CA PHE A 141 14.76 -6.78 -8.72
C PHE A 141 16.19 -6.50 -9.20
N LYS A 142 16.48 -6.83 -10.47
CA LYS A 142 17.72 -6.43 -11.14
C LYS A 142 17.75 -4.95 -11.39
N TYR A 143 16.65 -4.37 -11.81
CA TYR A 143 16.57 -2.94 -12.13
C TYR A 143 15.61 -2.22 -11.19
N VAL A 144 16.11 -1.09 -10.68
CA VAL A 144 15.31 -0.11 -9.94
C VAL A 144 15.56 1.26 -10.58
N ILE A 145 14.54 1.85 -11.15
CA ILE A 145 14.60 3.23 -11.68
C ILE A 145 14.02 4.14 -10.62
N VAL A 146 14.76 5.17 -10.24
CA VAL A 146 14.34 6.17 -9.27
C VAL A 146 14.18 7.51 -9.96
N PHE A 147 13.01 8.12 -9.82
CA PHE A 147 12.77 9.52 -10.18
C PHE A 147 12.89 10.36 -8.92
N ASN A 148 13.81 11.30 -8.92
CA ASN A 148 13.87 12.36 -7.93
C ASN A 148 13.21 13.60 -8.52
N HIS A 149 11.94 13.82 -8.14
CA HIS A 149 11.15 14.93 -8.68
C HIS A 149 11.63 16.30 -8.18
N TYR A 150 12.34 16.35 -7.06
CA TYR A 150 12.89 17.59 -6.53
C TYR A 150 14.05 18.11 -7.38
N ASN A 151 14.93 17.21 -7.83
CA ASN A 151 16.11 17.53 -8.62
C ASN A 151 15.91 17.35 -10.13
N ASN A 152 14.74 16.87 -10.58
CA ASN A 152 14.50 16.45 -11.97
C ASN A 152 15.53 15.42 -12.46
N GLU A 153 15.89 14.47 -11.60
CA GLU A 153 16.83 13.39 -11.92
C GLU A 153 16.10 12.05 -12.08
N LEU A 154 16.54 11.27 -13.05
CA LEU A 154 16.21 9.86 -13.22
C LEU A 154 17.47 9.05 -13.05
N ILE A 155 17.46 8.08 -12.13
CA ILE A 155 18.60 7.21 -11.88
C ILE A 155 18.19 5.77 -12.16
N ILE A 156 18.93 5.11 -13.04
CA ILE A 156 18.74 3.69 -13.34
C ILE A 156 19.78 2.93 -12.51
N PHE A 157 19.33 2.10 -11.57
CA PHE A 157 20.15 1.16 -10.84
C PHE A 157 20.06 -0.21 -11.49
N GLU A 158 21.20 -0.88 -11.65
CA GLU A 158 21.33 -2.27 -12.06
C GLU A 158 22.04 -3.05 -10.96
N HIS A 159 21.35 -4.05 -10.40
CA HIS A 159 21.86 -4.93 -9.36
C HIS A 159 22.30 -6.25 -9.98
N LEU A 160 23.60 -6.55 -9.86
CA LEU A 160 24.21 -7.77 -10.35
C LEU A 160 24.33 -8.76 -9.18
N TYR A 161 23.61 -9.86 -9.24
CA TYR A 161 23.47 -10.85 -8.18
C TYR A 161 24.44 -12.01 -8.36
N GLY A 162 25.30 -12.26 -7.34
CA GLY A 162 26.26 -13.36 -7.36
C GLY A 162 27.37 -13.13 -8.38
N ASP A 163 27.54 -14.07 -9.31
CA ASP A 163 28.59 -14.05 -10.35
C ASP A 163 28.15 -13.36 -11.65
N ASP A 164 26.93 -12.79 -11.68
CA ASP A 164 26.51 -12.00 -12.84
C ASP A 164 27.37 -10.73 -12.96
N ASN A 165 28.17 -10.65 -14.01
CA ASN A 165 29.08 -9.53 -14.26
C ASN A 165 28.73 -8.75 -15.54
N LYS A 166 27.71 -9.22 -16.30
CA LYS A 166 27.30 -8.58 -17.55
C LYS A 166 26.27 -7.48 -17.28
N SER A 167 26.69 -6.26 -17.46
CA SER A 167 25.80 -5.09 -17.39
C SER A 167 25.03 -4.90 -18.69
N GLU A 168 23.74 -4.60 -18.57
CA GLU A 168 22.86 -4.23 -19.67
C GLU A 168 22.17 -2.86 -19.42
N ILE A 169 22.74 -2.04 -18.55
CA ILE A 169 22.18 -0.75 -18.14
C ILE A 169 21.93 0.19 -19.32
N ASP A 170 22.82 0.18 -20.34
CA ASP A 170 22.67 1.00 -21.56
C ASP A 170 21.46 0.57 -22.40
N LYS A 171 21.13 -0.73 -22.43
CA LYS A 171 19.93 -1.22 -23.09
C LYS A 171 18.68 -0.66 -22.40
N ILE A 172 18.65 -0.67 -21.08
CA ILE A 172 17.54 -0.09 -20.29
C ILE A 172 17.43 1.41 -20.52
N LYS A 173 18.56 2.13 -20.51
CA LYS A 173 18.61 3.56 -20.85
C LYS A 173 17.97 3.83 -22.21
N ASN A 174 18.31 3.05 -23.23
CA ASN A 174 17.76 3.23 -24.58
C ASN A 174 16.24 3.01 -24.64
N ILE A 175 15.70 2.05 -23.86
CA ILE A 175 14.25 1.83 -23.73
C ILE A 175 13.60 3.02 -23.03
N VAL A 176 14.17 3.49 -21.92
CA VAL A 176 13.68 4.64 -21.14
C VAL A 176 13.63 5.90 -21.97
N LEU A 177 14.67 6.19 -22.76
CA LEU A 177 14.74 7.35 -23.65
C LEU A 177 13.96 7.16 -24.96
N GLY A 178 13.46 5.97 -25.25
CA GLY A 178 12.72 5.63 -26.47
C GLY A 178 11.39 6.35 -26.60
N LYS A 179 10.69 6.10 -27.71
CA LYS A 179 9.39 6.72 -28.03
C LYS A 179 8.31 6.39 -26.99
N PRO A 180 7.36 7.30 -26.78
CA PRO A 180 6.19 7.04 -25.93
C PRO A 180 5.38 5.83 -26.43
N VAL A 181 4.78 5.10 -25.50
CA VAL A 181 3.87 3.97 -25.76
C VAL A 181 2.48 4.38 -25.31
N ASN A 182 1.48 4.14 -26.18
CA ASN A 182 0.10 4.42 -25.85
C ASN A 182 -0.48 3.32 -24.97
N PRO A 183 -1.25 3.67 -23.94
CA PRO A 183 -1.96 2.68 -23.13
C PRO A 183 -3.15 2.08 -23.91
N PHE A 184 -3.54 0.86 -23.56
CA PHE A 184 -4.73 0.22 -24.13
C PHE A 184 -6.02 0.79 -23.53
N SER A 185 -7.15 0.53 -24.17
CA SER A 185 -8.47 0.97 -23.69
C SER A 185 -8.93 0.19 -22.46
N PHE A 186 -9.83 0.78 -21.68
CA PHE A 186 -10.51 0.16 -20.55
C PHE A 186 -12.03 0.34 -20.69
N LYS A 187 -12.80 -0.71 -20.35
CA LYS A 187 -14.26 -0.66 -20.30
C LYS A 187 -14.79 -1.57 -19.19
N LYS A 188 -15.70 -1.09 -18.37
CA LYS A 188 -16.46 -1.97 -17.47
C LYS A 188 -17.40 -2.86 -18.26
N SER A 189 -17.63 -4.10 -17.83
CA SER A 189 -18.41 -5.07 -18.60
C SER A 189 -19.72 -5.52 -17.94
N LYS A 190 -19.89 -5.30 -16.64
CA LYS A 190 -21.08 -5.64 -15.87
C LYS A 190 -21.37 -4.58 -14.83
N GLU A 191 -22.54 -4.64 -14.23
CA GLU A 191 -22.84 -3.81 -13.04
C GLU A 191 -21.98 -4.26 -11.84
N GLU A 192 -21.73 -3.30 -10.95
CA GLU A 192 -21.00 -3.53 -9.70
C GLU A 192 -21.75 -4.50 -8.79
N GLN A 193 -21.02 -5.42 -8.19
CA GLN A 193 -21.53 -6.41 -7.24
C GLN A 193 -20.89 -6.22 -5.87
N THR A 194 -21.45 -6.84 -4.83
CA THR A 194 -20.92 -6.82 -3.47
C THR A 194 -21.03 -8.20 -2.82
N ASN A 195 -20.14 -8.49 -1.85
CA ASN A 195 -20.20 -9.75 -1.08
C ASN A 195 -21.42 -9.82 -0.15
N ILE A 196 -21.90 -8.69 0.34
CA ILE A 196 -23.09 -8.59 1.20
C ILE A 196 -23.94 -7.37 0.81
N SER A 197 -25.24 -7.47 1.02
CA SER A 197 -26.20 -6.36 0.81
C SER A 197 -26.02 -5.28 1.88
N ASP A 198 -26.57 -4.08 1.63
CA ASP A 198 -26.61 -2.99 2.62
C ASP A 198 -27.34 -3.39 3.90
N LYS A 199 -28.42 -4.17 3.76
CA LYS A 199 -29.19 -4.68 4.92
C LYS A 199 -28.37 -5.61 5.79
N GLU A 200 -27.55 -6.47 5.17
CA GLU A 200 -26.64 -7.37 5.90
C GLU A 200 -25.52 -6.58 6.56
N PHE A 201 -24.91 -5.61 5.85
CA PHE A 201 -23.87 -4.78 6.43
C PHE A 201 -24.38 -3.97 7.64
N LYS A 202 -25.60 -3.39 7.58
CA LYS A 202 -26.20 -2.71 8.72
C LYS A 202 -26.40 -3.64 9.92
N LYS A 203 -26.77 -4.92 9.69
CA LYS A 203 -26.82 -5.92 10.77
C LYS A 203 -25.43 -6.24 11.36
N LEU A 204 -24.36 -6.24 10.53
CA LEU A 204 -23.00 -6.36 11.04
C LEU A 204 -22.64 -5.17 11.94
N VAL A 205 -23.00 -3.95 11.53
CA VAL A 205 -22.81 -2.75 12.37
C VAL A 205 -23.53 -2.89 13.71
N ASP A 206 -24.78 -3.34 13.73
CA ASP A 206 -25.52 -3.60 14.98
C ASP A 206 -24.81 -4.60 15.89
N ARG A 207 -24.23 -5.68 15.35
CA ARG A 207 -23.42 -6.63 16.11
C ARG A 207 -22.17 -5.96 16.70
N GLY A 208 -21.45 -5.15 15.88
CA GLY A 208 -20.31 -4.38 16.34
C GLY A 208 -20.65 -3.42 17.49
N ILE A 209 -21.78 -2.71 17.38
CA ILE A 209 -22.30 -1.84 18.45
C ILE A 209 -22.56 -2.64 19.73
N ASN A 210 -23.12 -3.86 19.63
CA ASN A 210 -23.36 -4.70 20.78
C ASN A 210 -22.05 -5.11 21.46
N HIS A 211 -21.01 -5.50 20.73
CA HIS A 211 -19.69 -5.80 21.30
C HIS A 211 -19.07 -4.60 22.00
N CYS A 212 -19.25 -3.39 21.45
CA CYS A 212 -18.81 -2.16 22.12
C CYS A 212 -19.60 -1.91 23.43
N LYS A 213 -20.92 -2.18 23.46
CA LYS A 213 -21.76 -2.05 24.67
C LYS A 213 -21.42 -3.06 25.75
N LEU A 214 -21.06 -4.29 25.37
CA LEU A 214 -20.62 -5.34 26.27
C LEU A 214 -19.21 -5.12 26.83
N GLY A 215 -18.44 -4.19 26.24
CA GLY A 215 -17.08 -3.91 26.64
C GLY A 215 -16.04 -4.88 26.06
N ASP A 216 -16.39 -5.67 25.04
CA ASP A 216 -15.46 -6.55 24.33
C ASP A 216 -14.41 -5.76 23.57
N VAL A 217 -14.83 -4.65 22.95
CA VAL A 217 -13.98 -3.71 22.20
C VAL A 217 -14.43 -2.27 22.43
N PHE A 218 -13.52 -1.32 22.30
CA PHE A 218 -13.84 0.12 22.22
C PHE A 218 -14.26 0.50 20.81
N GLN A 219 -13.62 -0.12 19.81
CA GLN A 219 -13.88 0.09 18.38
C GLN A 219 -13.60 -1.21 17.63
N ILE A 220 -14.41 -1.48 16.59
CA ILE A 220 -14.19 -2.54 15.62
C ILE A 220 -14.40 -2.01 14.21
N VAL A 221 -13.55 -2.39 13.28
CA VAL A 221 -13.69 -2.03 11.85
C VAL A 221 -14.29 -3.19 11.09
N LEU A 222 -15.52 -3.04 10.61
CA LEU A 222 -16.20 -4.03 9.76
C LEU A 222 -16.27 -3.52 8.33
N SER A 223 -16.15 -4.43 7.35
CA SER A 223 -15.94 -4.06 5.95
C SER A 223 -16.85 -4.77 4.97
N LYS A 224 -16.93 -4.24 3.76
CA LYS A 224 -17.71 -4.73 2.64
C LYS A 224 -16.86 -4.69 1.38
N ARG A 225 -16.85 -5.79 0.61
CA ARG A 225 -16.12 -5.93 -0.65
C ARG A 225 -17.01 -5.67 -1.84
N PHE A 226 -16.45 -5.05 -2.86
CA PHE A 226 -17.09 -4.69 -4.11
C PHE A 226 -16.33 -5.34 -5.28
N TYR A 227 -17.06 -5.62 -6.36
CA TYR A 227 -16.56 -6.29 -7.55
C TYR A 227 -16.97 -5.55 -8.80
N GLN A 228 -16.04 -5.35 -9.74
CA GLN A 228 -16.32 -4.78 -11.05
C GLN A 228 -15.64 -5.58 -12.13
N ASP A 229 -16.40 -6.28 -12.98
CA ASP A 229 -15.85 -6.93 -14.15
C ASP A 229 -15.48 -5.89 -15.22
N PHE A 230 -14.40 -6.12 -15.97
CA PHE A 230 -13.92 -5.20 -16.99
C PHE A 230 -13.29 -5.92 -18.19
N GLN A 231 -13.05 -5.16 -19.25
CA GLN A 231 -12.27 -5.52 -20.43
C GLN A 231 -11.21 -4.46 -20.69
N GLY A 232 -10.07 -4.88 -21.25
CA GLY A 232 -8.96 -3.99 -21.58
C GLY A 232 -7.94 -3.87 -20.47
N ASP A 233 -7.47 -2.64 -20.22
CA ASP A 233 -6.27 -2.33 -19.44
C ASP A 233 -6.62 -1.58 -18.14
N GLU A 234 -6.55 -2.26 -17.01
CA GLU A 234 -6.81 -1.69 -15.68
C GLU A 234 -5.79 -0.62 -15.26
N PHE A 235 -4.66 -0.51 -15.95
CA PHE A 235 -3.72 0.59 -15.70
C PHE A 235 -4.36 1.97 -15.97
N GLN A 236 -5.38 2.04 -16.84
CA GLN A 236 -6.16 3.26 -17.03
C GLN A 236 -6.91 3.67 -15.75
N VAL A 237 -7.39 2.67 -14.97
CA VAL A 237 -8.04 2.94 -13.68
C VAL A 237 -7.04 3.51 -12.68
N TYR A 238 -5.82 2.97 -12.64
CA TYR A 238 -4.73 3.54 -11.82
C TYR A 238 -4.40 4.97 -12.22
N ARG A 239 -4.26 5.26 -13.53
CA ARG A 239 -4.00 6.61 -14.03
C ARG A 239 -5.10 7.60 -13.64
N ALA A 240 -6.36 7.19 -13.76
CA ALA A 240 -7.50 7.97 -13.33
C ALA A 240 -7.50 8.20 -11.81
N LEU A 241 -7.27 7.14 -11.02
CA LEU A 241 -7.22 7.23 -9.56
C LEU A 241 -6.12 8.20 -9.09
N ARG A 242 -4.92 8.07 -9.65
CA ARG A 242 -3.78 8.94 -9.40
C ARG A 242 -4.10 10.42 -9.63
N SER A 243 -4.91 10.73 -10.63
CA SER A 243 -5.26 12.12 -10.97
C SER A 243 -6.32 12.74 -10.07
N ILE A 244 -7.25 11.93 -9.54
CA ILE A 244 -8.39 12.44 -8.74
C ILE A 244 -8.22 12.26 -7.24
N ASN A 245 -7.32 11.38 -6.82
CA ASN A 245 -7.04 11.10 -5.43
C ASN A 245 -5.53 10.99 -5.19
N PRO A 246 -4.76 12.08 -5.38
CA PRO A 246 -3.33 12.07 -5.07
C PRO A 246 -3.12 11.83 -3.58
N SER A 247 -2.18 10.96 -3.23
CA SER A 247 -1.85 10.60 -1.84
C SER A 247 -0.36 10.31 -1.68
N PRO A 248 0.17 10.27 -0.44
CA PRO A 248 1.58 9.96 -0.20
C PRO A 248 2.03 8.61 -0.75
N TYR A 249 1.12 7.65 -0.89
CA TYR A 249 1.41 6.29 -1.34
C TYR A 249 0.56 5.91 -2.54
N LEU A 250 1.09 6.14 -3.72
CA LEU A 250 0.55 5.66 -4.98
C LEU A 250 1.35 4.43 -5.41
N PHE A 251 0.68 3.35 -5.78
CA PHE A 251 1.36 2.12 -6.18
C PHE A 251 0.59 1.34 -7.24
N TYR A 252 1.34 0.66 -8.10
CA TYR A 252 0.85 -0.29 -9.08
C TYR A 252 1.83 -1.46 -9.17
N PHE A 253 1.50 -2.57 -8.50
CA PHE A 253 2.31 -3.77 -8.45
C PHE A 253 1.73 -4.82 -9.36
N ASP A 254 2.37 -5.06 -10.51
CA ASP A 254 1.99 -6.08 -11.48
C ASP A 254 2.82 -7.35 -11.25
N TYR A 255 2.16 -8.39 -10.75
CA TYR A 255 2.74 -9.71 -10.52
C TYR A 255 2.54 -10.65 -11.72
N GLY A 256 2.00 -10.17 -12.83
CA GLY A 256 1.64 -10.96 -14.00
C GLY A 256 0.27 -11.62 -13.88
N SER A 257 0.07 -12.51 -12.90
CA SER A 257 -1.19 -13.23 -12.67
C SER A 257 -2.26 -12.42 -11.95
N PHE A 258 -1.87 -11.40 -11.20
CA PHE A 258 -2.74 -10.43 -10.53
C PHE A 258 -1.99 -9.11 -10.35
N LYS A 259 -2.74 -8.06 -10.04
CA LYS A 259 -2.17 -6.74 -9.79
C LYS A 259 -2.79 -6.13 -8.54
N ILE A 260 -1.98 -5.41 -7.74
CA ILE A 260 -2.46 -4.60 -6.61
C ILE A 260 -2.09 -3.16 -6.88
N PHE A 261 -3.07 -2.27 -6.90
CA PHE A 261 -2.82 -0.86 -7.16
C PHE A 261 -3.78 0.05 -6.39
N GLY A 262 -3.31 1.24 -6.06
CA GLY A 262 -4.10 2.13 -5.23
C GLY A 262 -3.46 3.47 -4.96
N SER A 263 -4.16 4.23 -4.12
CA SER A 263 -3.78 5.54 -3.62
C SER A 263 -4.06 5.61 -2.12
N SER A 264 -3.13 5.08 -1.32
CA SER A 264 -3.28 5.01 0.13
C SER A 264 -2.83 6.31 0.81
N PRO A 265 -3.62 6.87 1.72
CA PRO A 265 -3.22 8.05 2.48
C PRO A 265 -2.35 7.73 3.69
N GLU A 266 -2.22 6.45 4.09
CA GLU A 266 -1.74 6.08 5.41
C GLU A 266 -0.58 5.09 5.35
N ALA A 267 0.52 5.41 6.07
CA ALA A 267 1.60 4.47 6.32
C ALA A 267 1.18 3.42 7.34
N GLN A 268 1.51 2.15 7.08
CA GLN A 268 1.42 1.12 8.12
C GLN A 268 2.55 1.33 9.14
N ILE A 269 3.78 1.41 8.67
CA ILE A 269 4.96 1.74 9.46
C ILE A 269 6.10 2.21 8.56
N VAL A 270 6.92 3.15 9.07
CA VAL A 270 8.14 3.61 8.42
C VAL A 270 9.32 3.34 9.36
N ILE A 271 10.37 2.69 8.87
CA ILE A 271 11.64 2.53 9.58
C ILE A 271 12.74 3.20 8.74
N LYS A 272 13.40 4.20 9.30
CA LYS A 272 14.56 4.88 8.68
C LYS A 272 15.65 5.05 9.74
N ASN A 273 16.88 4.64 9.42
CA ASN A 273 18.03 4.80 10.32
C ASN A 273 17.78 4.29 11.75
N ASN A 274 17.22 3.08 11.89
CA ASN A 274 16.87 2.45 13.18
C ASN A 274 15.80 3.19 14.01
N LYS A 275 15.07 4.11 13.43
CA LYS A 275 13.93 4.77 14.03
C LYS A 275 12.65 4.31 13.36
N ALA A 276 11.76 3.70 14.12
CA ALA A 276 10.42 3.29 13.67
C ALA A 276 9.42 4.41 13.94
N THR A 277 8.52 4.65 13.01
CA THR A 277 7.51 5.71 13.11
C THR A 277 6.16 5.20 12.62
N ILE A 278 5.11 5.50 13.38
CA ILE A 278 3.70 5.35 12.99
C ILE A 278 3.07 6.74 13.00
N TYR A 279 2.20 6.99 12.03
CA TYR A 279 1.48 8.26 11.88
C TYR A 279 -0.02 8.02 12.08
N PRO A 280 -0.54 8.03 13.33
CA PRO A 280 -1.98 7.97 13.56
C PRO A 280 -2.67 9.16 12.90
N ILE A 281 -3.69 8.87 12.10
CA ILE A 281 -4.51 9.86 11.39
C ILE A 281 -5.95 9.63 11.82
N ALA A 282 -6.61 10.68 12.31
CA ALA A 282 -8.04 10.69 12.60
C ALA A 282 -8.68 11.97 12.07
N GLY A 283 -9.98 11.94 11.91
CA GLY A 283 -10.74 13.04 11.38
C GLY A 283 -10.42 13.35 9.91
N THR A 284 -11.44 13.50 9.11
CA THR A 284 -11.29 13.87 7.70
C THR A 284 -12.30 14.95 7.36
N PHE A 285 -11.84 16.19 7.30
CA PHE A 285 -12.65 17.30 6.86
C PHE A 285 -12.29 17.65 5.42
N LYS A 286 -13.29 18.01 4.63
CA LYS A 286 -13.10 18.35 3.22
C LYS A 286 -12.41 19.71 3.10
N ARG A 287 -11.34 19.76 2.30
CA ARG A 287 -10.70 21.01 1.91
C ARG A 287 -11.42 21.59 0.69
N THR A 288 -11.71 22.89 0.73
CA THR A 288 -12.41 23.61 -0.35
C THR A 288 -11.46 24.39 -1.25
N GLY A 289 -10.24 24.72 -0.76
CA GLY A 289 -9.29 25.58 -1.43
C GLY A 289 -9.46 27.06 -1.10
N ASP A 290 -10.48 27.42 -0.30
CA ASP A 290 -10.62 28.71 0.33
C ASP A 290 -9.90 28.69 1.69
N ASP A 291 -8.83 29.44 1.80
CA ASP A 291 -7.96 29.41 2.98
C ASP A 291 -8.65 29.84 4.27
N GLU A 292 -9.60 30.76 4.21
CA GLU A 292 -10.35 31.19 5.40
C GLU A 292 -11.37 30.15 5.83
N PHE A 293 -12.07 29.56 4.88
CA PHE A 293 -13.00 28.47 5.15
C PHE A 293 -12.26 27.23 5.67
N ASP A 294 -11.16 26.85 5.02
CA ASP A 294 -10.34 25.69 5.41
C ASP A 294 -9.75 25.87 6.83
N LYS A 295 -9.37 27.08 7.25
CA LYS A 295 -8.94 27.37 8.63
C LYS A 295 -10.08 27.17 9.64
N LYS A 296 -11.30 27.61 9.33
CA LYS A 296 -12.47 27.40 10.19
C LYS A 296 -12.81 25.91 10.33
N GLU A 297 -12.73 25.14 9.23
CA GLU A 297 -12.92 23.69 9.29
C GLU A 297 -11.82 22.99 10.11
N ALA A 298 -10.57 23.46 10.02
CA ALA A 298 -9.46 22.98 10.84
C ALA A 298 -9.69 23.27 12.35
N GLU A 299 -10.22 24.45 12.70
CA GLU A 299 -10.59 24.78 14.08
C GLU A 299 -11.74 23.90 14.60
N LYS A 300 -12.73 23.63 13.76
CA LYS A 300 -13.82 22.69 14.10
C LYS A 300 -13.29 21.30 14.37
N LEU A 301 -12.41 20.79 13.49
CA LEU A 301 -11.78 19.49 13.66
C LEU A 301 -10.98 19.41 14.95
N SER A 302 -10.20 20.46 15.25
CA SER A 302 -9.40 20.55 16.48
C SER A 302 -10.26 20.51 17.75
N ASN A 303 -11.49 21.02 17.70
CA ASN A 303 -12.39 21.11 18.85
C ASN A 303 -13.45 19.99 18.88
N ASP A 304 -13.50 19.11 17.88
CA ASP A 304 -14.44 18.01 17.84
C ASP A 304 -14.10 16.95 18.89
N ILE A 305 -14.99 16.75 19.85
CA ILE A 305 -14.77 15.83 20.99
C ILE A 305 -14.66 14.37 20.51
N LYS A 306 -15.46 13.97 19.52
CA LYS A 306 -15.46 12.61 18.99
C LYS A 306 -14.16 12.31 18.28
N GLU A 307 -13.79 13.15 17.30
CA GLU A 307 -12.56 13.01 16.52
C GLU A 307 -11.32 13.05 17.41
N ASN A 308 -11.31 13.93 18.40
CA ASN A 308 -10.22 14.00 19.38
C ASN A 308 -10.11 12.74 20.26
N SER A 309 -11.22 12.17 20.68
CA SER A 309 -11.24 10.94 21.50
C SER A 309 -10.75 9.73 20.70
N GLU A 310 -11.20 9.60 19.45
CA GLU A 310 -10.75 8.57 18.51
C GLU A 310 -9.24 8.72 18.24
N HIS A 311 -8.78 9.95 18.00
CA HIS A 311 -7.37 10.22 17.73
C HIS A 311 -6.47 9.83 18.91
N VAL A 312 -6.85 10.18 20.15
CA VAL A 312 -6.11 9.77 21.35
C VAL A 312 -6.00 8.26 21.47
N MET A 313 -7.10 7.54 21.19
CA MET A 313 -7.10 6.07 21.20
C MET A 313 -6.13 5.50 20.15
N LEU A 314 -6.09 6.06 18.92
CA LEU A 314 -5.18 5.62 17.86
C LEU A 314 -3.71 5.92 18.21
N VAL A 315 -3.42 7.06 18.85
CA VAL A 315 -2.08 7.39 19.34
C VAL A 315 -1.62 6.42 20.42
N ASP A 316 -2.51 6.08 21.37
CA ASP A 316 -2.18 5.12 22.42
C ASP A 316 -1.96 3.71 21.86
N LEU A 317 -2.77 3.30 20.89
CA LEU A 317 -2.60 2.04 20.16
C LEU A 317 -1.24 1.99 19.45
N ALA A 318 -0.84 3.06 18.75
CA ALA A 318 0.46 3.15 18.08
C ALA A 318 1.63 3.10 19.08
N ARG A 319 1.51 3.78 20.25
CA ARG A 319 2.50 3.68 21.32
C ARG A 319 2.63 2.25 21.83
N ASN A 320 1.50 1.58 22.08
CA ASN A 320 1.48 0.20 22.57
C ASN A 320 2.14 -0.74 21.55
N ASP A 321 1.79 -0.63 20.27
CA ASP A 321 2.35 -1.46 19.19
C ASP A 321 3.87 -1.28 19.06
N LEU A 322 4.36 -0.05 19.03
CA LEU A 322 5.80 0.23 19.00
C LEU A 322 6.53 -0.28 20.25
N SER A 323 5.90 -0.18 21.43
CA SER A 323 6.53 -0.56 22.71
C SER A 323 6.82 -2.07 22.82
N LYS A 324 6.17 -2.91 22.00
CA LYS A 324 6.44 -4.36 21.99
C LYS A 324 7.88 -4.69 21.56
N VAL A 325 8.47 -3.88 20.66
CA VAL A 325 9.77 -4.16 20.04
C VAL A 325 10.74 -2.98 20.11
N SER A 326 10.25 -1.76 20.24
CA SER A 326 11.05 -0.53 20.27
C SER A 326 11.34 -0.06 21.69
N LYS A 327 12.40 0.76 21.85
CA LYS A 327 12.74 1.48 23.08
C LYS A 327 12.53 2.98 22.90
N ASN A 328 12.38 3.69 24.02
CA ASN A 328 12.20 5.14 24.03
C ASN A 328 11.06 5.59 23.11
N VAL A 329 9.89 4.95 23.27
CA VAL A 329 8.71 5.28 22.48
C VAL A 329 8.16 6.63 22.96
N GLU A 330 8.02 7.57 22.03
CA GLU A 330 7.58 8.93 22.30
C GLU A 330 6.58 9.45 21.26
N VAL A 331 5.74 10.40 21.66
CA VAL A 331 4.86 11.13 20.75
C VAL A 331 5.57 12.43 20.38
N GLU A 332 6.25 12.44 19.23
CA GLU A 332 7.04 13.61 18.78
C GLU A 332 6.15 14.78 18.38
N ARG A 333 4.99 14.49 17.80
CA ARG A 333 3.96 15.47 17.42
C ARG A 333 2.61 14.92 17.83
N PHE A 334 1.80 15.77 18.43
CA PHE A 334 0.49 15.38 18.92
C PHE A 334 -0.59 16.33 18.39
N LYS A 335 -1.53 15.78 17.64
CA LYS A 335 -2.69 16.49 17.08
C LYS A 335 -2.33 17.65 16.15
N ASP A 336 -1.35 17.48 15.28
CA ASP A 336 -1.04 18.46 14.24
C ASP A 336 -2.11 18.47 13.18
N ILE A 337 -2.61 19.64 12.83
CA ILE A 337 -3.51 19.82 11.69
C ILE A 337 -2.69 19.85 10.41
N GLN A 338 -2.96 18.93 9.51
CA GLN A 338 -2.30 18.85 8.21
C GLN A 338 -3.29 19.09 7.06
N PHE A 339 -2.92 20.03 6.18
CA PHE A 339 -3.69 20.37 4.98
C PHE A 339 -3.12 19.61 3.78
N TYR A 340 -3.90 18.68 3.27
CA TYR A 340 -3.61 17.98 2.01
C TYR A 340 -4.34 18.66 0.83
N SER A 341 -4.19 18.16 -0.38
CA SER A 341 -4.82 18.78 -1.56
C SER A 341 -6.35 18.88 -1.48
N HIS A 342 -7.01 17.89 -0.86
CA HIS A 342 -8.47 17.80 -0.83
C HIS A 342 -9.08 17.56 0.55
N VAL A 343 -8.25 17.34 1.57
CA VAL A 343 -8.67 17.01 2.93
C VAL A 343 -7.80 17.68 3.98
N ILE A 344 -8.37 17.86 5.17
CA ILE A 344 -7.70 18.33 6.38
C ILE A 344 -7.76 17.17 7.37
N HIS A 345 -6.61 16.77 7.92
CA HIS A 345 -6.49 15.68 8.88
C HIS A 345 -5.87 16.14 10.19
N LEU A 346 -6.24 15.45 11.25
CA LEU A 346 -5.56 15.47 12.53
C LEU A 346 -4.51 14.35 12.55
N VAL A 347 -3.23 14.68 12.64
CA VAL A 347 -2.11 13.75 12.52
C VAL A 347 -1.24 13.81 13.75
N SER A 348 -0.83 12.68 14.28
CA SER A 348 0.23 12.57 15.29
C SER A 348 1.41 11.79 14.74
N LYS A 349 2.58 11.96 15.36
CA LYS A 349 3.79 11.20 15.04
C LYS A 349 4.27 10.48 16.27
N VAL A 350 4.24 9.17 16.27
CA VAL A 350 4.74 8.30 17.33
C VAL A 350 5.97 7.57 16.83
N SER A 351 7.06 7.64 17.56
CA SER A 351 8.31 7.01 17.16
C SER A 351 8.98 6.23 18.29
N GLY A 352 9.85 5.30 17.92
CA GLY A 352 10.65 4.52 18.85
C GLY A 352 11.95 4.06 18.21
N ASN A 353 12.99 3.85 19.01
CA ASN A 353 14.28 3.35 18.56
C ASN A 353 14.27 1.82 18.49
N ILE A 354 14.77 1.25 17.40
CA ILE A 354 14.80 -0.18 17.18
C ILE A 354 16.23 -0.68 16.93
N LYS A 355 16.55 -1.88 17.39
CA LYS A 355 17.80 -2.54 17.04
C LYS A 355 17.73 -3.06 15.61
N SER A 356 18.86 -3.06 14.90
CA SER A 356 18.92 -3.46 13.48
C SER A 356 18.43 -4.90 13.22
N ASP A 357 18.67 -5.82 14.16
CA ASP A 357 18.26 -7.23 14.10
C ASP A 357 16.78 -7.46 14.43
N LYS A 358 16.05 -6.42 14.87
CA LYS A 358 14.65 -6.49 15.29
C LYS A 358 13.67 -5.78 14.35
N LYS A 359 14.11 -5.31 13.20
CA LYS A 359 13.29 -4.51 12.29
C LYS A 359 12.11 -5.31 11.70
N ILE A 360 12.32 -6.57 11.35
CA ILE A 360 11.25 -7.44 10.85
C ILE A 360 10.28 -7.85 11.97
N ASP A 361 10.78 -8.10 13.19
CA ASP A 361 9.93 -8.40 14.34
C ASP A 361 8.97 -7.25 14.68
N LEU A 362 9.36 -6.01 14.35
CA LEU A 362 8.49 -4.86 14.53
C LEU A 362 7.28 -4.88 13.59
N ILE A 363 7.44 -5.44 12.39
CA ILE A 363 6.33 -5.60 11.45
C ILE A 363 5.27 -6.49 12.10
N SER A 364 5.66 -7.66 12.62
CA SER A 364 4.74 -8.57 13.31
C SER A 364 4.08 -7.92 14.52
N GLY A 365 4.83 -7.13 15.31
CA GLY A 365 4.32 -6.43 16.49
C GLY A 365 3.32 -5.31 16.21
N THR A 366 3.36 -4.71 15.03
CA THR A 366 2.49 -3.58 14.64
C THR A 366 1.38 -3.95 13.66
N PHE A 367 1.48 -5.11 13.00
CA PHE A 367 0.53 -5.58 11.99
C PHE A 367 -0.67 -6.31 12.60
N PRO A 368 -1.88 -6.20 12.00
CA PRO A 368 -2.27 -5.17 11.05
C PRO A 368 -2.45 -3.81 11.71
N ALA A 369 -2.63 -2.76 10.90
CA ALA A 369 -2.89 -1.42 11.43
C ALA A 369 -4.16 -1.38 12.29
N GLY A 370 -4.11 -0.67 13.42
CA GLY A 370 -5.25 -0.55 14.33
C GLY A 370 -6.45 0.15 13.71
N THR A 371 -6.21 1.08 12.79
CA THR A 371 -7.23 1.78 12.00
C THR A 371 -8.03 0.86 11.09
N LEU A 372 -7.57 -0.37 10.84
CA LEU A 372 -8.24 -1.39 10.02
C LEU A 372 -8.75 -2.59 10.84
N SER A 373 -8.43 -2.67 12.13
CA SER A 373 -8.85 -3.76 13.01
C SER A 373 -9.76 -3.27 14.14
N GLY A 374 -9.22 -2.55 15.09
CA GLY A 374 -9.94 -2.00 16.24
C GLY A 374 -9.12 -2.05 17.51
N ALA A 375 -9.76 -1.77 18.64
CA ALA A 375 -9.13 -1.72 19.95
C ALA A 375 -10.03 -2.37 21.01
N PRO A 376 -9.51 -3.35 21.82
CA PRO A 376 -8.20 -3.99 21.75
C PRO A 376 -8.01 -4.80 20.46
N LYS A 377 -6.83 -4.71 19.84
CA LYS A 377 -6.55 -5.24 18.48
C LYS A 377 -6.87 -6.74 18.36
N HIS A 378 -6.36 -7.57 19.25
CA HIS A 378 -6.56 -9.02 19.22
C HIS A 378 -8.05 -9.39 19.25
N LYS A 379 -8.82 -8.84 20.20
CA LYS A 379 -10.26 -9.12 20.30
C LYS A 379 -11.03 -8.61 19.08
N ALA A 380 -10.69 -7.44 18.56
CA ALA A 380 -11.30 -6.91 17.35
C ALA A 380 -11.07 -7.84 16.15
N MET A 381 -9.86 -8.38 15.97
CA MET A 381 -9.57 -9.32 14.88
C MET A 381 -10.34 -10.64 15.00
N GLN A 382 -10.50 -11.18 16.21
CA GLN A 382 -11.35 -12.36 16.43
C GLN A 382 -12.80 -12.11 16.02
N LEU A 383 -13.36 -10.96 16.41
CA LEU A 383 -14.74 -10.59 16.07
C LEU A 383 -14.91 -10.28 14.56
N ILE A 384 -13.89 -9.73 13.93
CA ILE A 384 -13.88 -9.52 12.46
C ILE A 384 -13.99 -10.87 11.76
N GLU A 385 -13.18 -11.84 12.16
CA GLU A 385 -13.20 -13.18 11.59
C GLU A 385 -14.54 -13.90 11.83
N GLU A 386 -15.16 -13.69 13.00
CA GLU A 386 -16.46 -14.26 13.34
C GLU A 386 -17.61 -13.68 12.52
N HIS A 387 -17.54 -12.39 12.19
CA HIS A 387 -18.68 -11.67 11.64
C HIS A 387 -18.62 -11.39 10.15
N GLU A 388 -17.41 -11.20 9.56
CA GLU A 388 -17.25 -11.10 8.12
C GLU A 388 -17.39 -12.50 7.49
N ASN A 389 -17.92 -12.59 6.26
CA ASN A 389 -18.23 -13.85 5.60
C ASN A 389 -17.15 -14.30 4.60
N ILE A 390 -16.11 -13.51 4.42
CA ILE A 390 -14.97 -13.76 3.54
C ILE A 390 -13.68 -13.27 4.17
N SER A 391 -12.56 -13.89 3.84
CA SER A 391 -11.23 -13.40 4.19
C SER A 391 -10.96 -12.04 3.55
N ARG A 392 -10.25 -11.16 4.26
CA ARG A 392 -9.90 -9.82 3.77
C ARG A 392 -8.86 -9.84 2.67
N GLU A 393 -7.98 -10.84 2.68
CA GLU A 393 -6.88 -10.99 1.74
C GLU A 393 -6.02 -9.71 1.65
N PHE A 394 -6.08 -8.96 0.54
CA PHE A 394 -5.28 -7.74 0.36
C PHE A 394 -5.73 -6.55 1.22
N TYR A 395 -7.03 -6.45 1.52
CA TYR A 395 -7.59 -5.28 2.20
C TYR A 395 -7.16 -5.18 3.67
N GLY A 396 -6.61 -4.04 4.04
CA GLY A 396 -6.04 -3.82 5.38
C GLY A 396 -4.66 -4.45 5.58
N GLY A 397 -4.08 -5.04 4.54
CA GLY A 397 -2.70 -5.47 4.49
C GLY A 397 -1.72 -4.30 4.36
N ALA A 398 -0.46 -4.59 4.08
CA ALA A 398 0.60 -3.62 3.92
C ALA A 398 1.36 -3.84 2.61
N ILE A 399 1.76 -2.76 1.91
CA ILE A 399 2.45 -2.81 0.62
C ILE A 399 3.55 -1.74 0.55
N GLY A 400 4.70 -2.11 0.03
CA GLY A 400 5.83 -1.19 -0.07
C GLY A 400 7.15 -1.89 -0.26
N PHE A 401 8.18 -1.42 0.45
CA PHE A 401 9.52 -2.01 0.33
C PHE A 401 10.20 -2.22 1.69
N MET A 402 11.14 -3.18 1.70
CA MET A 402 12.12 -3.45 2.75
C MET A 402 13.51 -3.33 2.12
N GLY A 403 14.26 -2.27 2.45
CA GLY A 403 15.64 -2.10 1.99
C GLY A 403 16.57 -3.15 2.60
N PHE A 404 17.59 -3.59 1.87
CA PHE A 404 18.61 -4.48 2.44
C PHE A 404 19.45 -3.82 3.55
N ASN A 405 19.41 -2.49 3.67
CA ASN A 405 19.94 -1.74 4.81
C ASN A 405 19.02 -1.78 6.05
N GLY A 406 17.84 -2.42 5.92
CA GLY A 406 16.83 -2.53 6.95
C GLY A 406 15.91 -1.33 7.07
N ASP A 407 15.96 -0.35 6.18
CA ASP A 407 14.92 0.65 6.07
C ASP A 407 13.65 0.04 5.52
N PHE A 408 12.51 0.53 5.96
CA PHE A 408 11.22 -0.05 5.68
C PHE A 408 10.17 1.04 5.47
N ASN A 409 9.36 0.91 4.44
CA ASN A 409 8.27 1.84 4.21
C ASN A 409 7.09 1.10 3.54
N HIS A 410 6.03 0.92 4.31
CA HIS A 410 4.80 0.28 3.84
C HIS A 410 3.60 1.19 4.07
N ALA A 411 2.75 1.25 3.04
CA ALA A 411 1.41 1.81 3.14
C ALA A 411 0.41 0.73 3.55
N ILE A 412 -0.67 1.12 4.21
CA ILE A 412 -1.83 0.25 4.41
C ILE A 412 -2.55 0.07 3.06
N ILE A 413 -2.95 -1.15 2.73
CA ILE A 413 -3.71 -1.42 1.49
C ILE A 413 -5.18 -1.03 1.69
N ILE A 414 -5.44 0.25 1.50
CA ILE A 414 -6.78 0.87 1.48
C ILE A 414 -6.88 1.80 0.27
N ARG A 415 -8.09 2.18 -0.12
CA ARG A 415 -8.30 2.99 -1.34
C ARG A 415 -7.63 2.36 -2.56
N SER A 416 -7.75 1.05 -2.67
CA SER A 416 -6.97 0.22 -3.57
C SER A 416 -7.84 -0.81 -4.26
N PHE A 417 -7.34 -1.27 -5.41
CA PHE A 417 -7.88 -2.37 -6.18
C PHE A 417 -6.92 -3.56 -6.15
N LEU A 418 -7.48 -4.76 -6.19
CA LEU A 418 -6.81 -5.94 -6.67
C LEU A 418 -7.46 -6.34 -8.01
N SER A 419 -6.66 -6.55 -9.04
CA SER A 419 -7.11 -7.04 -10.34
C SER A 419 -6.67 -8.47 -10.55
N LYS A 420 -7.63 -9.36 -10.80
CA LYS A 420 -7.39 -10.76 -11.16
C LYS A 420 -8.51 -11.27 -12.06
N ASN A 421 -8.20 -12.03 -13.09
CA ASN A 421 -9.17 -12.64 -14.00
C ASN A 421 -10.18 -11.64 -14.60
N ARG A 422 -9.73 -10.44 -15.00
CA ARG A 422 -10.54 -9.34 -15.54
C ARG A 422 -11.64 -8.85 -14.59
N ARG A 423 -11.41 -8.96 -13.29
CA ARG A 423 -12.26 -8.43 -12.22
C ARG A 423 -11.42 -7.56 -11.29
N LEU A 424 -11.94 -6.38 -10.98
CA LEU A 424 -11.44 -5.50 -9.93
C LEU A 424 -12.15 -5.85 -8.64
N PHE A 425 -11.38 -6.09 -7.60
CA PHE A 425 -11.82 -6.23 -6.21
C PHE A 425 -11.40 -4.99 -5.45
N TYR A 426 -12.28 -4.40 -4.68
CA TYR A 426 -12.00 -3.26 -3.81
C TYR A 426 -12.89 -3.32 -2.57
N GLN A 427 -12.41 -2.79 -1.46
CA GLN A 427 -13.04 -2.99 -0.17
C GLN A 427 -12.92 -1.73 0.67
N ALA A 428 -13.92 -1.47 1.51
CA ALA A 428 -13.88 -0.42 2.51
C ALA A 428 -14.66 -0.84 3.75
N GLY A 429 -14.28 -0.29 4.91
CA GLY A 429 -14.91 -0.53 6.18
C GLY A 429 -15.18 0.75 6.95
N ALA A 430 -16.01 0.63 7.97
CA ALA A 430 -16.34 1.68 8.93
C ALA A 430 -15.89 1.30 10.34
N GLY A 431 -15.40 2.28 11.08
CA GLY A 431 -15.00 2.14 12.48
C GLY A 431 -16.22 2.27 13.40
N ILE A 432 -16.67 1.15 13.95
CA ILE A 432 -17.89 1.04 14.74
C ILE A 432 -17.56 1.22 16.22
N VAL A 433 -18.25 2.13 16.86
CA VAL A 433 -18.21 2.41 18.31
C VAL A 433 -19.61 2.31 18.90
N PHE A 434 -19.75 2.35 20.22
CA PHE A 434 -21.04 2.15 20.90
C PHE A 434 -22.14 3.19 20.51
N LYS A 435 -21.74 4.37 20.01
CA LYS A 435 -22.64 5.43 19.53
C LYS A 435 -22.85 5.43 18.01
N SER A 436 -22.27 4.49 17.27
CA SER A 436 -22.42 4.39 15.82
C SER A 436 -23.87 4.20 15.40
N ASN A 437 -24.19 4.67 14.18
CA ASN A 437 -25.49 4.47 13.56
C ASN A 437 -25.33 3.63 12.28
N PRO A 438 -26.07 2.52 12.11
CA PRO A 438 -25.90 1.61 10.97
C PRO A 438 -26.05 2.26 9.58
N ASP A 439 -26.95 3.26 9.44
CA ASP A 439 -27.13 3.97 8.17
C ASP A 439 -25.93 4.87 7.87
N SER A 440 -25.43 5.57 8.87
CA SER A 440 -24.25 6.44 8.74
C SER A 440 -22.99 5.65 8.42
N GLU A 441 -22.77 4.52 9.10
CA GLU A 441 -21.59 3.66 8.87
C GLU A 441 -21.65 3.01 7.47
N ASN A 442 -22.83 2.58 7.01
CA ASN A 442 -23.01 2.10 5.64
C ASN A 442 -22.71 3.21 4.62
N GLN A 443 -23.15 4.45 4.87
CA GLN A 443 -22.84 5.59 3.99
C GLN A 443 -21.33 5.90 3.99
N GLU A 444 -20.66 5.76 5.13
CA GLU A 444 -19.20 5.97 5.24
C GLU A 444 -18.42 4.99 4.34
N VAL A 445 -18.83 3.71 4.27
CA VAL A 445 -18.24 2.74 3.34
C VAL A 445 -18.35 3.24 1.90
N TYR A 446 -19.53 3.73 1.49
CA TYR A 446 -19.76 4.28 0.15
C TYR A 446 -18.90 5.54 -0.11
N ASN A 447 -18.79 6.43 0.86
CA ASN A 447 -17.92 7.62 0.75
C ASN A 447 -16.45 7.23 0.55
N LYS A 448 -16.00 6.17 1.24
CA LYS A 448 -14.62 5.68 1.14
C LYS A 448 -14.30 5.05 -0.22
N ILE A 449 -15.27 4.47 -0.93
CA ILE A 449 -15.06 3.90 -2.27
C ILE A 449 -15.39 4.86 -3.41
N GLU A 450 -15.93 6.03 -3.13
CA GLU A 450 -16.38 6.97 -4.18
C GLU A 450 -15.26 7.34 -5.15
N ALA A 451 -14.03 7.60 -4.65
CA ALA A 451 -12.88 7.89 -5.49
C ALA A 451 -12.53 6.71 -6.42
N LEU A 452 -12.65 5.46 -5.93
CA LEU A 452 -12.42 4.26 -6.71
C LEU A 452 -13.46 4.11 -7.83
N ARG A 453 -14.74 4.32 -7.53
CA ARG A 453 -15.82 4.32 -8.53
C ARG A 453 -15.64 5.42 -9.58
N LYS A 454 -15.24 6.63 -9.15
CA LYS A 454 -14.93 7.74 -10.08
C LYS A 454 -13.76 7.38 -10.99
N ALA A 455 -12.71 6.73 -10.46
CA ALA A 455 -11.56 6.29 -11.25
C ALA A 455 -11.96 5.32 -12.35
N ILE A 456 -12.82 4.33 -12.06
CA ILE A 456 -13.38 3.40 -13.07
C ILE A 456 -14.12 4.16 -14.17
N LYS A 457 -15.00 5.10 -13.82
CA LYS A 457 -15.77 5.90 -14.78
C LYS A 457 -14.87 6.81 -15.66
N ILE A 458 -13.84 7.39 -15.08
CA ILE A 458 -12.87 8.24 -15.81
C ILE A 458 -12.01 7.38 -16.74
N ALA A 459 -11.59 6.19 -16.32
CA ALA A 459 -10.82 5.28 -17.14
C ALA A 459 -11.53 4.91 -18.46
N GLU A 460 -12.85 4.71 -18.45
CA GLU A 460 -13.64 4.50 -19.66
C GLU A 460 -13.59 5.70 -20.61
N LYS A 461 -13.65 6.91 -20.06
CA LYS A 461 -13.59 8.16 -20.87
C LYS A 461 -12.19 8.44 -21.44
N LEU A 462 -11.14 8.19 -20.64
CA LEU A 462 -9.75 8.33 -21.11
C LEU A 462 -9.49 7.44 -22.32
N SER A 463 -10.10 6.27 -22.37
CA SER A 463 -10.02 5.36 -23.50
C SER A 463 -10.69 5.89 -24.78
N LEU A 464 -11.76 6.66 -24.64
CA LEU A 464 -12.51 7.24 -25.77
C LEU A 464 -11.81 8.46 -26.38
N ILE A 465 -11.08 9.24 -25.60
CA ILE A 465 -10.38 10.44 -26.08
C ILE A 465 -9.29 10.07 -27.10
N HIS A 466 -8.63 8.93 -26.94
CA HIS A 466 -7.62 8.44 -27.87
C HIS A 466 -8.20 7.85 -29.19
N ILE A 467 -9.50 7.56 -29.21
CA ILE A 467 -10.20 7.02 -30.40
C ILE A 467 -10.78 8.15 -31.24
N SER A 468 -11.03 9.32 -30.66
CA SER A 468 -11.78 10.43 -31.27
C SER A 468 -10.96 11.62 -31.75
N GLU A 469 -9.62 11.59 -31.69
CA GLU A 469 -8.82 12.60 -32.37
C GLU A 469 -8.81 12.30 -33.88
N PRO A 470 -9.52 13.10 -34.70
CA PRO A 470 -9.34 13.01 -36.14
C PRO A 470 -7.90 13.44 -36.44
N THR A 471 -7.20 12.63 -37.21
CA THR A 471 -5.95 13.02 -37.85
C THR A 471 -6.15 14.40 -38.47
N ARG A 472 -5.53 15.45 -37.91
CA ARG A 472 -5.48 16.75 -38.56
C ARG A 472 -4.84 16.53 -39.92
N PRO A 473 -5.50 16.92 -41.04
CA PRO A 473 -4.84 16.93 -42.33
C PRO A 473 -3.67 17.86 -42.21
N ILE A 474 -2.47 17.38 -42.48
CA ILE A 474 -1.32 18.22 -42.70
C ILE A 474 -1.58 18.88 -44.05
N HIS A 475 -2.06 20.10 -44.05
CA HIS A 475 -2.00 20.96 -45.23
C HIS A 475 -0.54 21.40 -45.39
N ILE A 476 0.11 20.82 -46.38
CA ILE A 476 1.39 21.30 -46.95
C ILE A 476 1.12 22.60 -47.67
#